data_9b1acd9a5d04c18ba112c0b6c4240114
#
_entry.id   9b1acd9a5d04c18ba112c0b6c4240114
#
_cell.length_a   1.000
_cell.length_b   1.000
_cell.length_c   1.000
_cell.angle_alpha   90.00
_cell.angle_beta   90.00
_cell.angle_gamma   90.00
#
_symmetry.space_group_name_H-M   'P 1'
#
loop_
_entity.id
_entity.type
_entity.pdbx_description
1 polymer ?
#
loop_
_entity_poly.entity_id
_entity_poly.type
_entity_poly.pdbx_seq_one_letter_code
_entity_poly.pdbx_strand_id
1 'polypeptide(L)'
;RSSDLHQQKKMHIDDVRNFRDRFSIPVSDEDLEKLPFVTFPEGSPELEYMRNARQKLGGYLPQRRSTSDESLVIPELGAFDSFLKATEEGREISTTMAFVRILGHLLKDKNLKDRIVPIVPDESRTFGMEGLFRQLGIWNQEGQKYLPQDHEQLMFYKESKTGQVLQEGINEAGAMCDWIAAATSYSTHNLPMIPFYILYSMFGFQRIGDLCWAAGDMRARGFILGGTAGRTTLNGEGLQHEDGHSLLLSSTVPNCVSYDPTFSYELAVIMQDGLRRMYREQED
;
A
#
# COMPACT_ATOMS: atom_id res chain seq x y z
N ARG A 1 -2.11 6.06 35.89
CA ARG A 1 -2.42 5.26 34.69
C ARG A 1 -3.65 4.44 34.93
N SER A 2 -4.67 4.56 34.11
CA SER A 2 -5.79 3.62 34.10
C SER A 2 -5.36 2.36 33.36
N SER A 3 -5.45 1.23 34.01
CA SER A 3 -5.19 -0.09 33.40
C SER A 3 -6.46 -0.68 32.78
N ASP A 4 -7.62 -0.09 33.03
CA ASP A 4 -8.92 -0.63 32.60
C ASP A 4 -9.79 0.46 31.97
N LEU A 5 -9.39 0.90 30.79
CA LEU A 5 -10.07 1.97 30.03
C LEU A 5 -11.51 1.62 29.66
N HIS A 6 -11.80 0.35 29.41
CA HIS A 6 -13.14 -0.09 29.00
C HIS A 6 -14.16 -0.03 30.13
N GLN A 7 -13.73 -0.15 31.37
CA GLN A 7 -14.61 -0.11 32.52
C GLN A 7 -14.80 1.31 33.10
N GLN A 8 -13.92 2.24 32.75
CA GLN A 8 -14.02 3.63 33.16
C GLN A 8 -15.05 4.38 32.34
N LYS A 9 -16.31 4.34 32.81
CA LYS A 9 -17.46 4.93 32.11
C LYS A 9 -17.69 6.41 32.43
N LYS A 10 -17.19 6.89 33.57
CA LYS A 10 -17.36 8.29 34.01
C LYS A 10 -16.06 8.79 34.64
N MET A 11 -15.75 10.04 34.40
CA MET A 11 -14.71 10.77 35.13
C MET A 11 -15.30 11.33 36.41
N HIS A 12 -14.49 11.46 37.46
CA HIS A 12 -14.87 12.21 38.65
C HIS A 12 -14.97 13.70 38.30
N ILE A 13 -15.87 14.42 38.99
CA ILE A 13 -16.10 15.83 38.70
C ILE A 13 -14.83 16.68 38.89
N ASP A 14 -13.97 16.30 39.82
CA ASP A 14 -12.69 16.98 40.03
C ASP A 14 -11.73 16.78 38.85
N ASP A 15 -11.74 15.62 38.19
CA ASP A 15 -10.94 15.39 36.97
C ASP A 15 -11.44 16.25 35.82
N VAL A 16 -12.77 16.36 35.70
CA VAL A 16 -13.41 17.22 34.68
C VAL A 16 -13.07 18.69 34.94
N ARG A 17 -13.12 19.14 36.23
CA ARG A 17 -12.75 20.49 36.63
C ARG A 17 -11.27 20.77 36.30
N ASN A 18 -10.38 19.88 36.69
CA ASN A 18 -8.94 19.99 36.37
C ASN A 18 -8.68 20.07 34.87
N PHE A 19 -9.42 19.29 34.09
CA PHE A 19 -9.30 19.34 32.61
C PHE A 19 -9.78 20.70 32.07
N ARG A 20 -10.96 21.16 32.48
CA ARG A 20 -11.52 22.48 32.13
C ARG A 20 -10.49 23.59 32.40
N ASP A 21 -9.96 23.61 33.63
CA ASP A 21 -9.09 24.68 34.11
C ASP A 21 -7.75 24.64 33.35
N ARG A 22 -7.22 23.45 33.14
CA ARG A 22 -5.96 23.27 32.39
C ARG A 22 -6.03 23.78 30.96
N PHE A 23 -7.18 23.62 30.32
CA PHE A 23 -7.40 24.03 28.91
C PHE A 23 -8.21 25.32 28.79
N SER A 24 -8.48 26.01 29.91
CA SER A 24 -9.25 27.28 29.94
C SER A 24 -10.58 27.18 29.20
N ILE A 25 -11.28 26.05 29.37
CA ILE A 25 -12.57 25.82 28.71
C ILE A 25 -13.63 26.71 29.38
N PRO A 26 -14.39 27.53 28.64
CA PRO A 26 -15.34 28.50 29.19
C PRO A 26 -16.65 27.82 29.64
N VAL A 27 -16.58 27.02 30.71
CA VAL A 27 -17.72 26.33 31.33
C VAL A 27 -17.73 26.68 32.81
N SER A 28 -18.87 27.13 33.31
CA SER A 28 -19.06 27.47 34.74
C SER A 28 -19.00 26.21 35.63
N ASP A 29 -18.75 26.37 36.92
CA ASP A 29 -18.80 25.26 37.86
C ASP A 29 -20.19 24.64 37.94
N GLU A 30 -21.25 25.46 37.80
CA GLU A 30 -22.64 25.02 37.83
C GLU A 30 -23.04 24.16 36.63
N ASP A 31 -22.39 24.41 35.50
CA ASP A 31 -22.66 23.68 34.24
C ASP A 31 -21.71 22.52 34.00
N LEU A 32 -20.68 22.39 34.85
CA LEU A 32 -19.62 21.40 34.63
C LEU A 32 -20.15 19.95 34.59
N GLU A 33 -21.11 19.64 35.48
CA GLU A 33 -21.72 18.30 35.52
C GLU A 33 -22.56 17.97 34.26
N LYS A 34 -23.06 19.00 33.58
CA LYS A 34 -23.86 18.84 32.37
C LYS A 34 -23.02 18.54 31.15
N LEU A 35 -21.70 18.72 31.24
CA LEU A 35 -20.74 18.57 30.12
C LEU A 35 -21.24 19.25 28.84
N PRO A 36 -21.55 20.57 28.85
CA PRO A 36 -22.13 21.23 27.71
C PRO A 36 -21.17 21.25 26.51
N PHE A 37 -21.71 21.19 25.30
CA PHE A 37 -20.93 21.45 24.11
C PHE A 37 -20.45 22.92 24.08
N VAL A 38 -19.14 23.11 24.01
CA VAL A 38 -18.54 24.44 23.93
C VAL A 38 -18.28 24.75 22.46
N THR A 39 -18.81 25.88 22.03
CA THR A 39 -18.55 26.45 20.70
C THR A 39 -17.79 27.75 20.81
N PHE A 40 -16.91 28.00 19.90
CA PHE A 40 -16.23 29.30 19.82
C PHE A 40 -17.20 30.38 19.33
N PRO A 41 -17.07 31.63 19.84
CA PRO A 41 -17.90 32.75 19.37
C PRO A 41 -17.75 32.99 17.87
N GLU A 42 -18.82 33.41 17.22
CA GLU A 42 -18.77 33.85 15.83
C GLU A 42 -17.73 34.98 15.66
N GLY A 43 -16.90 34.87 14.63
CA GLY A 43 -15.82 35.83 14.35
C GLY A 43 -14.57 35.64 15.23
N SER A 44 -14.52 34.62 16.10
CA SER A 44 -13.29 34.32 16.83
C SER A 44 -12.23 33.74 15.88
N PRO A 45 -10.92 34.01 16.12
CA PRO A 45 -9.84 33.49 15.30
C PRO A 45 -9.81 31.96 15.22
N GLU A 46 -10.18 31.28 16.31
CA GLU A 46 -10.24 29.83 16.42
C GLU A 46 -11.31 29.24 15.48
N LEU A 47 -12.51 29.86 15.50
CA LEU A 47 -13.61 29.42 14.65
C LEU A 47 -13.31 29.67 13.17
N GLU A 48 -12.73 30.81 12.84
CA GLU A 48 -12.33 31.15 11.48
C GLU A 48 -11.23 30.19 10.98
N TYR A 49 -10.23 29.89 11.81
CA TYR A 49 -9.19 28.93 11.46
C TYR A 49 -9.79 27.55 11.16
N MET A 50 -10.66 27.06 12.05
CA MET A 50 -11.32 25.76 11.88
C MET A 50 -12.16 25.72 10.59
N ARG A 51 -12.95 26.76 10.33
CA ARG A 51 -13.78 26.84 9.11
C ARG A 51 -12.92 26.87 7.84
N ASN A 52 -11.88 27.68 7.83
CA ASN A 52 -10.96 27.79 6.70
C ASN A 52 -10.22 26.46 6.44
N ALA A 53 -9.77 25.79 7.49
CA ALA A 53 -9.15 24.45 7.37
C ALA A 53 -10.14 23.43 6.79
N ARG A 54 -11.38 23.43 7.25
CA ARG A 54 -12.43 22.54 6.75
C ARG A 54 -12.81 22.83 5.29
N GLN A 55 -12.90 24.11 4.91
CA GLN A 55 -13.19 24.48 3.53
C GLN A 55 -12.09 24.02 2.56
N LYS A 56 -10.82 24.13 2.96
CA LYS A 56 -9.69 23.62 2.17
C LYS A 56 -9.74 22.10 1.95
N LEU A 57 -10.37 21.37 2.87
CA LEU A 57 -10.59 19.92 2.79
C LEU A 57 -11.91 19.54 2.10
N GLY A 58 -12.60 20.49 1.45
CA GLY A 58 -13.85 20.23 0.74
C GLY A 58 -15.12 20.37 1.55
N GLY A 59 -15.08 20.97 2.75
CA GLY A 59 -16.25 21.27 3.58
C GLY A 59 -16.31 20.49 4.90
N TYR A 60 -17.44 20.60 5.60
CA TYR A 60 -17.61 20.07 6.96
C TYR A 60 -17.70 18.53 7.01
N LEU A 61 -18.29 17.94 6.00
CA LEU A 61 -18.35 16.49 5.88
C LEU A 61 -17.19 16.00 5.00
N PRO A 62 -16.46 14.95 5.39
CA PRO A 62 -15.43 14.39 4.54
C PRO A 62 -16.07 13.90 3.24
N GLN A 63 -15.47 14.28 2.12
CA GLN A 63 -15.83 13.68 0.85
C GLN A 63 -15.27 12.26 0.81
N ARG A 64 -16.15 11.31 0.51
CA ARG A 64 -15.79 9.92 0.30
C ARG A 64 -15.98 9.60 -1.17
N ARG A 65 -14.91 9.12 -1.79
CA ARG A 65 -14.94 8.67 -3.20
C ARG A 65 -14.87 7.17 -3.22
N SER A 66 -15.74 6.55 -3.98
CA SER A 66 -15.66 5.14 -4.35
C SER A 66 -14.99 4.93 -5.70
N THR A 67 -14.86 6.01 -6.48
CA THR A 67 -14.24 6.02 -7.81
C THR A 67 -13.39 7.29 -7.97
N SER A 68 -12.41 7.27 -8.86
CA SER A 68 -11.74 8.48 -9.36
C SER A 68 -12.48 9.04 -10.58
N ASP A 69 -12.27 10.33 -10.85
CA ASP A 69 -12.79 10.96 -12.07
C ASP A 69 -12.08 10.41 -13.32
N GLU A 70 -10.86 9.92 -13.17
CA GLU A 70 -10.06 9.31 -14.22
C GLU A 70 -10.16 7.80 -14.18
N SER A 71 -10.58 7.19 -15.29
CA SER A 71 -10.38 5.77 -15.58
C SER A 71 -9.11 5.57 -16.38
N LEU A 72 -8.22 4.69 -15.95
CA LEU A 72 -6.97 4.46 -16.67
C LEU A 72 -7.20 3.68 -17.95
N VAL A 73 -6.44 4.01 -18.98
CA VAL A 73 -6.41 3.26 -20.22
C VAL A 73 -5.55 2.01 -20.03
N ILE A 74 -6.20 0.88 -19.87
CA ILE A 74 -5.54 -0.40 -19.62
C ILE A 74 -5.31 -1.12 -20.95
N PRO A 75 -4.08 -1.65 -21.19
CA PRO A 75 -3.77 -2.45 -22.37
C PRO A 75 -4.68 -3.67 -22.44
N GLU A 76 -5.14 -4.01 -23.65
CA GLU A 76 -5.85 -5.26 -23.90
C GLU A 76 -4.91 -6.47 -23.81
N LEU A 77 -5.47 -7.67 -23.64
CA LEU A 77 -4.68 -8.89 -23.44
C LEU A 77 -3.66 -9.14 -24.57
N GLY A 78 -3.95 -8.72 -25.81
CA GLY A 78 -3.04 -8.81 -26.94
C GLY A 78 -1.72 -8.06 -26.74
N ALA A 79 -1.67 -7.03 -25.90
CA ALA A 79 -0.42 -6.35 -25.56
C ALA A 79 0.53 -7.25 -24.77
N PHE A 80 0.04 -8.33 -24.18
CA PHE A 80 0.78 -9.31 -23.40
C PHE A 80 1.15 -10.57 -24.20
N ASP A 81 0.98 -10.57 -25.52
CA ASP A 81 1.18 -11.75 -26.39
C ASP A 81 2.52 -12.47 -26.17
N SER A 82 3.59 -11.72 -25.91
CA SER A 82 4.92 -12.30 -25.64
C SER A 82 4.97 -13.14 -24.36
N PHE A 83 4.03 -12.93 -23.43
CA PHE A 83 3.92 -13.66 -22.16
C PHE A 83 2.90 -14.79 -22.22
N LEU A 84 1.99 -14.74 -23.22
CA LEU A 84 0.95 -15.74 -23.42
C LEU A 84 1.45 -16.97 -24.18
N LYS A 85 2.61 -16.87 -24.80
CA LYS A 85 3.21 -17.96 -25.58
C LYS A 85 4.13 -18.81 -24.72
N ALA A 86 4.28 -20.06 -25.08
CA ALA A 86 5.29 -20.93 -24.48
C ALA A 86 6.69 -20.34 -24.69
N THR A 87 7.57 -20.58 -23.74
CA THR A 87 9.00 -20.29 -23.89
C THR A 87 9.62 -21.21 -24.96
N GLU A 88 10.75 -20.82 -25.51
CA GLU A 88 11.53 -21.67 -26.41
C GLU A 88 11.92 -22.98 -25.70
N GLU A 89 12.05 -24.06 -26.46
CA GLU A 89 12.43 -25.36 -25.94
C GLU A 89 13.74 -25.27 -25.12
N GLY A 90 13.71 -25.84 -23.92
CA GLY A 90 14.85 -25.83 -22.98
C GLY A 90 15.02 -24.51 -22.21
N ARG A 91 14.13 -23.54 -22.38
CA ARG A 91 14.15 -22.28 -21.62
C ARG A 91 13.06 -22.27 -20.54
N GLU A 92 13.47 -22.47 -19.32
CA GLU A 92 12.59 -22.34 -18.14
C GLU A 92 12.57 -20.90 -17.64
N ILE A 93 11.44 -20.48 -17.11
CA ILE A 93 11.23 -19.19 -16.46
C ILE A 93 10.39 -19.35 -15.20
N SER A 94 10.85 -18.78 -14.11
CA SER A 94 10.04 -18.73 -12.88
C SER A 94 8.89 -17.73 -13.02
N THR A 95 7.80 -17.92 -12.28
CA THR A 95 6.69 -17.00 -12.23
C THR A 95 7.11 -15.63 -11.68
N THR A 96 8.06 -15.57 -10.74
CA THR A 96 8.67 -14.32 -10.26
C THR A 96 9.35 -13.55 -11.40
N MET A 97 10.16 -14.22 -12.23
CA MET A 97 10.79 -13.58 -13.37
C MET A 97 9.79 -13.20 -14.46
N ALA A 98 8.71 -13.96 -14.62
CA ALA A 98 7.61 -13.60 -15.50
C ALA A 98 6.94 -12.30 -15.02
N PHE A 99 6.65 -12.19 -13.72
CA PHE A 99 6.15 -10.96 -13.11
C PHE A 99 7.05 -9.76 -13.39
N VAL A 100 8.36 -9.87 -13.11
CA VAL A 100 9.30 -8.77 -13.32
C VAL A 100 9.33 -8.31 -14.79
N ARG A 101 9.23 -9.25 -15.72
CA ARG A 101 9.17 -8.92 -17.17
C ARG A 101 7.85 -8.25 -17.54
N ILE A 102 6.72 -8.71 -17.02
CA ILE A 102 5.41 -8.10 -17.24
C ILE A 102 5.41 -6.69 -16.65
N LEU A 103 5.91 -6.52 -15.43
CA LEU A 103 6.06 -5.19 -14.79
C LEU A 103 6.93 -4.27 -15.64
N GLY A 104 8.07 -4.76 -16.13
CA GLY A 104 8.94 -4.02 -17.06
C GLY A 104 8.27 -3.68 -18.39
N HIS A 105 7.31 -4.47 -18.85
CA HIS A 105 6.47 -4.15 -20.00
C HIS A 105 5.48 -3.04 -19.70
N LEU A 106 4.77 -3.13 -18.59
CA LEU A 106 3.81 -2.10 -18.13
C LEU A 106 4.48 -0.75 -17.88
N LEU A 107 5.70 -0.74 -17.35
CA LEU A 107 6.50 0.47 -17.12
C LEU A 107 6.94 1.19 -18.43
N LYS A 108 6.73 0.58 -19.58
CA LYS A 108 6.94 1.21 -20.90
C LYS A 108 5.65 1.75 -21.50
N ASP A 109 4.50 1.40 -20.93
CA ASP A 109 3.21 1.90 -21.39
C ASP A 109 3.07 3.39 -21.01
N LYS A 110 2.70 4.21 -21.99
CA LYS A 110 2.61 5.67 -21.83
C LYS A 110 1.51 6.12 -20.86
N ASN A 111 0.46 5.32 -20.73
CA ASN A 111 -0.69 5.63 -19.88
C ASN A 111 -0.48 5.16 -18.44
N LEU A 112 0.35 4.12 -18.24
CA LEU A 112 0.48 3.45 -16.94
C LEU A 112 1.81 3.75 -16.22
N LYS A 113 2.89 4.01 -16.97
CA LYS A 113 4.26 4.08 -16.41
C LYS A 113 4.39 5.02 -15.18
N ASP A 114 3.72 6.16 -15.20
CA ASP A 114 3.78 7.16 -14.14
C ASP A 114 2.79 6.89 -13.00
N ARG A 115 1.99 5.83 -13.10
CA ARG A 115 1.02 5.38 -12.09
C ARG A 115 1.47 4.14 -11.33
N ILE A 116 2.44 3.40 -11.85
CA ILE A 116 2.93 2.16 -11.26
C ILE A 116 3.88 2.47 -10.11
N VAL A 117 3.64 1.84 -8.97
CA VAL A 117 4.45 1.96 -7.76
C VAL A 117 4.96 0.59 -7.34
N PRO A 118 6.17 0.19 -7.76
CA PRO A 118 6.79 -1.03 -7.24
C PRO A 118 7.21 -0.81 -5.78
N ILE A 119 6.79 -1.70 -4.90
CA ILE A 119 7.10 -1.67 -3.48
C ILE A 119 7.81 -2.97 -3.13
N VAL A 120 8.96 -2.87 -2.52
CA VAL A 120 9.79 -4.02 -2.16
C VAL A 120 10.32 -3.87 -0.74
N PRO A 121 10.45 -4.97 0.04
CA PRO A 121 11.36 -4.99 1.16
C PRO A 121 12.79 -4.92 0.62
N ASP A 122 13.78 -4.99 1.44
CA ASP A 122 15.19 -4.90 1.03
C ASP A 122 15.70 -6.17 0.28
N GLU A 123 14.90 -6.73 -0.61
CA GLU A 123 15.15 -8.03 -1.25
C GLU A 123 14.97 -7.99 -2.78
N SER A 124 15.11 -6.82 -3.38
CA SER A 124 14.87 -6.64 -4.83
C SER A 124 15.68 -7.59 -5.71
N ARG A 125 16.89 -7.95 -5.30
CA ARG A 125 17.75 -8.88 -6.05
C ARG A 125 17.22 -10.29 -6.04
N THR A 126 16.74 -10.77 -4.90
CA THR A 126 16.12 -12.09 -4.79
C THR A 126 14.94 -12.24 -5.74
N PHE A 127 14.20 -11.16 -5.96
CA PHE A 127 13.08 -11.13 -6.88
C PHE A 127 13.48 -10.78 -8.32
N GLY A 128 14.77 -10.53 -8.60
CA GLY A 128 15.26 -10.16 -9.93
C GLY A 128 14.84 -8.76 -10.38
N MET A 129 14.52 -7.88 -9.42
CA MET A 129 14.05 -6.51 -9.69
C MET A 129 15.16 -5.46 -9.71
N GLU A 130 16.40 -5.83 -9.50
CA GLU A 130 17.54 -4.90 -9.44
C GLU A 130 17.73 -4.09 -10.73
N GLY A 131 17.31 -4.62 -11.87
CA GLY A 131 17.31 -3.89 -13.13
C GLY A 131 16.43 -2.65 -13.13
N LEU A 132 15.41 -2.61 -12.28
CA LEU A 132 14.51 -1.46 -12.14
C LEU A 132 15.20 -0.27 -11.46
N PHE A 133 16.22 -0.48 -10.63
CA PHE A 133 16.95 0.60 -9.98
C PHE A 133 17.61 1.55 -11.00
N ARG A 134 18.12 1.01 -12.10
CA ARG A 134 18.69 1.83 -13.17
C ARG A 134 17.62 2.57 -13.96
N GLN A 135 16.49 1.93 -14.18
CA GLN A 135 15.40 2.46 -14.99
C GLN A 135 14.57 3.50 -14.26
N LEU A 136 14.22 3.21 -13.01
CA LEU A 136 13.25 3.98 -12.22
C LEU A 136 13.90 4.75 -11.07
N GLY A 137 14.98 4.24 -10.49
CA GLY A 137 15.55 4.69 -9.25
C GLY A 137 14.71 4.31 -8.03
N ILE A 138 15.37 4.24 -6.89
CA ILE A 138 14.72 4.09 -5.59
C ILE A 138 14.34 5.49 -5.11
N TRP A 139 13.12 5.65 -4.62
CA TRP A 139 12.69 6.93 -4.09
C TRP A 139 13.41 7.25 -2.77
N ASN A 140 13.95 8.46 -2.67
CA ASN A 140 14.48 9.00 -1.43
C ASN A 140 14.27 10.53 -1.46
N GLN A 141 13.57 11.06 -0.46
CA GLN A 141 13.24 12.48 -0.34
C GLN A 141 14.47 13.40 -0.43
N GLU A 142 15.60 12.94 0.10
CA GLU A 142 16.85 13.69 0.13
C GLU A 142 17.78 13.39 -1.07
N GLY A 143 17.46 12.36 -1.86
CA GLY A 143 18.35 11.78 -2.84
C GLY A 143 19.49 10.97 -2.20
N GLN A 144 20.35 10.42 -3.01
CA GLN A 144 21.47 9.59 -2.53
C GLN A 144 22.57 10.45 -1.91
N LYS A 145 22.79 10.29 -0.60
CA LYS A 145 23.80 11.05 0.17
C LYS A 145 25.09 10.29 0.47
N TYR A 146 25.16 9.03 0.09
CA TYR A 146 26.30 8.16 0.36
C TYR A 146 26.62 7.31 -0.88
N LEU A 147 27.85 6.86 -0.91
CA LEU A 147 28.28 5.84 -1.87
C LEU A 147 28.27 4.48 -1.15
N PRO A 148 27.55 3.46 -1.63
CA PRO A 148 27.60 2.13 -1.03
C PRO A 148 29.05 1.63 -0.90
N GLN A 149 29.40 1.00 0.21
CA GLN A 149 30.78 0.53 0.45
C GLN A 149 31.22 -0.50 -0.58
N ASP A 150 30.29 -1.26 -1.11
CA ASP A 150 30.47 -2.33 -2.08
C ASP A 150 30.08 -1.93 -3.50
N HIS A 151 30.02 -0.63 -3.79
CA HIS A 151 29.59 -0.08 -5.09
C HIS A 151 30.36 -0.63 -6.30
N GLU A 152 31.60 -1.05 -6.11
CA GLU A 152 32.42 -1.67 -7.16
C GLU A 152 32.08 -3.16 -7.38
N GLN A 153 31.51 -3.81 -6.38
CA GLN A 153 31.17 -5.25 -6.41
C GLN A 153 29.69 -5.51 -6.65
N LEU A 154 28.85 -4.54 -6.30
CA LEU A 154 27.41 -4.66 -6.40
C LEU A 154 26.88 -4.11 -7.71
N MET A 155 25.73 -4.63 -8.08
CA MET A 155 24.96 -4.07 -9.16
C MET A 155 24.57 -2.63 -8.88
N PHE A 156 24.22 -1.91 -9.93
CA PHE A 156 23.83 -0.50 -9.85
C PHE A 156 22.77 -0.23 -8.77
N TYR A 157 23.07 0.69 -7.86
CA TYR A 157 22.17 1.17 -6.83
C TYR A 157 22.07 2.68 -6.93
N LYS A 158 20.85 3.20 -7.03
CA LYS A 158 20.63 4.64 -7.14
C LYS A 158 19.36 5.05 -6.41
N GLU A 159 19.52 5.94 -5.43
CA GLU A 159 18.43 6.68 -4.82
C GLU A 159 18.23 8.03 -5.53
N SER A 160 16.99 8.46 -5.64
CA SER A 160 16.63 9.70 -6.33
C SER A 160 15.36 10.30 -5.74
N LYS A 161 15.28 11.64 -5.73
CA LYS A 161 14.06 12.37 -5.37
C LYS A 161 12.89 12.10 -6.33
N THR A 162 13.18 11.62 -7.51
CA THR A 162 12.21 11.22 -8.55
C THR A 162 12.18 9.72 -8.74
N GLY A 163 12.76 8.94 -7.82
CA GLY A 163 12.70 7.50 -7.85
C GLY A 163 11.26 6.99 -7.74
N GLN A 164 10.99 5.86 -8.35
CA GLN A 164 9.64 5.28 -8.41
C GLN A 164 9.52 3.99 -7.61
N VAL A 165 10.63 3.32 -7.31
CA VAL A 165 10.64 2.13 -6.47
C VAL A 165 10.64 2.56 -5.00
N LEU A 166 9.68 2.09 -4.23
CA LEU A 166 9.66 2.25 -2.78
C LEU A 166 10.35 1.05 -2.14
N GLN A 167 11.45 1.30 -1.47
CA GLN A 167 12.22 0.29 -0.75
C GLN A 167 12.21 0.61 0.74
N GLU A 168 11.38 -0.10 1.48
CA GLU A 168 11.11 0.19 2.90
C GLU A 168 12.14 -0.45 3.86
N GLY A 169 12.95 -1.37 3.35
CA GLY A 169 13.76 -2.26 4.18
C GLY A 169 12.97 -3.51 4.57
N ILE A 170 13.56 -4.38 5.40
CA ILE A 170 12.90 -5.61 5.88
C ILE A 170 11.86 -5.23 6.94
N ASN A 171 10.78 -4.63 6.48
CA ASN A 171 9.65 -4.13 7.27
C ASN A 171 8.36 -4.29 6.47
N GLU A 172 7.76 -5.46 6.54
CA GLU A 172 6.54 -5.78 5.77
C GLU A 172 5.37 -4.87 6.16
N ALA A 173 5.28 -4.46 7.41
CA ALA A 173 4.23 -3.56 7.88
C ALA A 173 4.38 -2.15 7.28
N GLY A 174 5.59 -1.61 7.23
CA GLY A 174 5.88 -0.32 6.57
C GLY A 174 5.56 -0.38 5.09
N ALA A 175 6.07 -1.40 4.39
CA ALA A 175 5.80 -1.60 2.96
C ALA A 175 4.29 -1.76 2.65
N MET A 176 3.54 -2.41 3.56
CA MET A 176 2.08 -2.51 3.41
C MET A 176 1.39 -1.16 3.65
N CYS A 177 1.90 -0.31 4.53
CA CYS A 177 1.39 1.05 4.68
C CYS A 177 1.62 1.89 3.42
N ASP A 178 2.78 1.79 2.79
CA ASP A 178 3.06 2.42 1.50
C ASP A 178 2.09 1.93 0.41
N TRP A 179 1.88 0.60 0.39
CA TRP A 179 0.93 -0.01 -0.54
C TRP A 179 -0.50 0.52 -0.31
N ILE A 180 -0.98 0.59 0.94
CA ILE A 180 -2.31 1.12 1.28
C ILE A 180 -2.42 2.59 0.85
N ALA A 181 -1.40 3.40 1.10
CA ALA A 181 -1.40 4.81 0.72
C ALA A 181 -1.54 4.99 -0.81
N ALA A 182 -0.80 4.23 -1.59
CA ALA A 182 -0.92 4.24 -3.05
C ALA A 182 -2.25 3.64 -3.53
N ALA A 183 -2.67 2.51 -2.95
CA ALA A 183 -3.88 1.77 -3.31
C ALA A 183 -5.19 2.52 -3.03
N THR A 184 -5.17 3.47 -2.09
CA THR A 184 -6.33 4.31 -1.73
C THR A 184 -6.24 5.74 -2.29
N SER A 185 -5.20 6.08 -3.01
CA SER A 185 -4.98 7.44 -3.54
C SER A 185 -6.07 7.89 -4.52
N TYR A 186 -6.71 6.96 -5.22
CA TYR A 186 -7.86 7.25 -6.07
C TYR A 186 -9.01 7.88 -5.26
N SER A 187 -9.24 7.40 -4.05
CA SER A 187 -10.30 7.90 -3.15
C SER A 187 -9.87 9.16 -2.40
N THR A 188 -8.64 9.22 -1.91
CA THR A 188 -8.16 10.31 -1.07
C THR A 188 -7.69 11.53 -1.87
N HIS A 189 -7.11 11.32 -3.04
CA HIS A 189 -6.50 12.37 -3.87
C HIS A 189 -7.09 12.47 -5.27
N ASN A 190 -8.09 11.63 -5.61
CA ASN A 190 -8.62 11.54 -6.97
C ASN A 190 -7.52 11.20 -8.00
N LEU A 191 -6.55 10.41 -7.60
CA LEU A 191 -5.38 10.04 -8.39
C LEU A 191 -5.17 8.52 -8.33
N PRO A 192 -5.60 7.75 -9.34
CA PRO A 192 -5.40 6.31 -9.33
C PRO A 192 -3.92 5.96 -9.48
N MET A 193 -3.38 5.23 -8.50
CA MET A 193 -2.03 4.67 -8.52
C MET A 193 -2.12 3.14 -8.49
N ILE A 194 -1.14 2.48 -9.09
CA ILE A 194 -1.11 1.03 -9.27
C ILE A 194 0.06 0.45 -8.47
N PRO A 195 -0.13 0.17 -7.18
CA PRO A 195 0.93 -0.42 -6.39
C PRO A 195 1.08 -1.93 -6.65
N PHE A 196 2.33 -2.35 -6.76
CA PHE A 196 2.76 -3.74 -6.80
C PHE A 196 3.69 -3.98 -5.63
N TYR A 197 3.19 -4.66 -4.61
CA TYR A 197 4.00 -5.04 -3.47
C TYR A 197 4.42 -6.49 -3.60
N ILE A 198 5.72 -6.74 -3.73
CA ILE A 198 6.31 -8.08 -3.73
C ILE A 198 6.99 -8.34 -2.39
N LEU A 199 6.77 -9.50 -1.84
CA LEU A 199 7.30 -9.93 -0.54
C LEU A 199 7.59 -11.43 -0.55
N TYR A 200 8.31 -11.91 0.44
CA TYR A 200 8.35 -13.35 0.69
C TYR A 200 6.98 -13.84 1.15
N SER A 201 6.42 -14.80 0.44
CA SER A 201 5.07 -15.30 0.69
C SER A 201 4.88 -15.73 2.16
N MET A 202 5.85 -16.45 2.72
CA MET A 202 5.81 -16.89 4.11
C MET A 202 5.67 -15.75 5.11
N PHE A 203 6.21 -14.57 4.81
CA PHE A 203 6.20 -13.41 5.70
C PHE A 203 5.10 -12.40 5.37
N GLY A 204 4.19 -12.75 4.46
CA GLY A 204 3.07 -11.92 4.04
C GLY A 204 1.92 -11.90 5.05
N PHE A 205 0.82 -12.53 4.70
CA PHE A 205 -0.43 -12.47 5.48
C PHE A 205 -0.29 -12.79 6.97
N GLN A 206 0.63 -13.65 7.37
CA GLN A 206 0.87 -13.91 8.79
C GLN A 206 1.44 -12.71 9.56
N ARG A 207 2.09 -11.75 8.89
CA ARG A 207 2.65 -10.54 9.52
C ARG A 207 1.81 -9.29 9.28
N ILE A 208 1.14 -9.21 8.14
CA ILE A 208 0.40 -8.02 7.70
C ILE A 208 -1.11 -8.26 7.57
N GLY A 209 -1.63 -9.36 8.12
CA GLY A 209 -3.04 -9.73 8.01
C GLY A 209 -4.01 -8.62 8.45
N ASP A 210 -3.75 -7.96 9.58
CA ASP A 210 -4.54 -6.83 10.06
C ASP A 210 -4.54 -5.65 9.08
N LEU A 211 -3.39 -5.38 8.46
CA LEU A 211 -3.28 -4.33 7.45
C LEU A 211 -4.00 -4.73 6.15
N CYS A 212 -4.01 -6.01 5.80
CA CYS A 212 -4.78 -6.52 4.66
C CYS A 212 -6.29 -6.38 4.90
N TRP A 213 -6.76 -6.64 6.12
CA TRP A 213 -8.14 -6.37 6.51
C TRP A 213 -8.48 -4.88 6.44
N ALA A 214 -7.62 -4.03 6.99
CA ALA A 214 -7.79 -2.58 6.90
C ALA A 214 -7.81 -2.10 5.44
N ALA A 215 -6.95 -2.66 4.59
CA ALA A 215 -6.94 -2.37 3.16
C ALA A 215 -8.26 -2.77 2.48
N GLY A 216 -8.81 -3.94 2.83
CA GLY A 216 -10.11 -4.39 2.36
C GLY A 216 -11.23 -3.41 2.74
N ASP A 217 -11.29 -3.00 4.00
CA ASP A 217 -12.26 -2.01 4.50
C ASP A 217 -12.13 -0.64 3.81
N MET A 218 -10.91 -0.24 3.47
CA MET A 218 -10.63 0.99 2.73
C MET A 218 -10.86 0.88 1.23
N ARG A 219 -11.21 -0.31 0.72
CA ARG A 219 -11.38 -0.59 -0.72
C ARG A 219 -10.11 -0.26 -1.50
N ALA A 220 -8.97 -0.68 -0.96
CA ALA A 220 -7.68 -0.51 -1.58
C ALA A 220 -7.58 -1.30 -2.90
N ARG A 221 -6.91 -0.74 -3.91
CA ARG A 221 -6.75 -1.33 -5.24
C ARG A 221 -5.28 -1.51 -5.57
N GLY A 222 -4.86 -2.72 -5.89
CA GLY A 222 -3.48 -3.01 -6.21
C GLY A 222 -3.16 -4.49 -6.14
N PHE A 223 -1.89 -4.81 -6.29
CA PHE A 223 -1.40 -6.18 -6.34
C PHE A 223 -0.45 -6.45 -5.18
N ILE A 224 -0.64 -7.60 -4.52
CA ILE A 224 0.29 -8.15 -3.53
C ILE A 224 0.78 -9.47 -4.09
N LEU A 225 2.09 -9.64 -4.17
CA LEU A 225 2.72 -10.81 -4.78
C LEU A 225 3.59 -11.54 -3.77
N GLY A 226 3.24 -12.77 -3.45
CA GLY A 226 4.04 -13.67 -2.64
C GLY A 226 5.11 -14.35 -3.49
N GLY A 227 6.34 -13.86 -3.44
CA GLY A 227 7.48 -14.53 -4.04
C GLY A 227 7.97 -15.69 -3.18
N THR A 228 8.80 -16.57 -3.74
CA THR A 228 9.39 -17.73 -3.05
C THR A 228 8.35 -18.59 -2.32
N ALA A 229 7.22 -18.86 -2.97
CA ALA A 229 6.07 -19.55 -2.37
C ALA A 229 6.14 -21.07 -2.47
N GLY A 230 7.14 -21.64 -3.14
CA GLY A 230 7.27 -23.07 -3.37
C GLY A 230 7.61 -23.84 -2.09
N ARG A 231 6.75 -24.78 -1.69
CA ARG A 231 6.91 -25.54 -0.45
C ARG A 231 8.11 -26.46 -0.51
N THR A 232 8.12 -27.37 -1.47
CA THR A 232 9.17 -28.39 -1.60
C THR A 232 10.41 -27.91 -2.33
N THR A 233 10.29 -26.88 -3.15
CA THR A 233 11.41 -26.29 -3.91
C THR A 233 12.29 -25.37 -3.04
N LEU A 234 11.87 -25.06 -1.83
CA LEU A 234 12.56 -24.18 -0.90
C LEU A 234 13.24 -24.92 0.26
N ASN A 235 13.39 -26.22 0.18
CA ASN A 235 13.99 -27.03 1.23
C ASN A 235 15.44 -26.61 1.56
N GLY A 236 16.18 -26.06 0.61
CA GLY A 236 17.51 -25.49 0.82
C GLY A 236 17.52 -24.21 1.66
N GLU A 237 16.41 -23.47 1.67
CA GLU A 237 16.24 -22.25 2.48
C GLU A 237 15.64 -22.53 3.87
N GLY A 238 15.03 -23.70 4.04
CA GLY A 238 14.46 -24.19 5.28
C GLY A 238 12.97 -23.84 5.46
N LEU A 239 12.37 -24.38 6.53
CA LEU A 239 10.95 -24.29 6.83
C LEU A 239 10.42 -22.88 6.94
N GLN A 240 11.26 -21.91 7.33
CA GLN A 240 10.87 -20.51 7.45
C GLN A 240 10.45 -19.86 6.12
N HIS A 241 10.71 -20.47 4.99
CA HIS A 241 10.30 -20.01 3.67
C HIS A 241 9.20 -20.85 3.02
N GLU A 242 8.83 -21.96 3.63
CA GLU A 242 7.85 -22.89 3.07
C GLU A 242 6.42 -22.48 3.43
N ASP A 243 5.84 -21.59 2.61
CA ASP A 243 4.47 -21.11 2.79
C ASP A 243 3.44 -22.19 2.41
N GLY A 244 2.47 -22.39 3.29
CA GLY A 244 1.34 -23.29 3.06
C GLY A 244 0.00 -22.71 3.51
N HIS A 245 -0.05 -21.46 3.95
CA HIS A 245 -1.20 -20.86 4.63
C HIS A 245 -1.62 -19.49 4.09
N SER A 246 -0.83 -18.83 3.25
CA SER A 246 -1.15 -17.47 2.78
C SER A 246 -2.46 -17.41 2.00
N LEU A 247 -2.75 -18.39 1.13
CA LEU A 247 -4.03 -18.43 0.41
C LEU A 247 -5.23 -18.61 1.33
N LEU A 248 -5.06 -19.41 2.40
CA LEU A 248 -6.11 -19.59 3.42
C LEU A 248 -6.35 -18.29 4.18
N LEU A 249 -5.29 -17.59 4.60
CA LEU A 249 -5.40 -16.32 5.30
C LEU A 249 -6.00 -15.24 4.40
N SER A 250 -5.57 -15.13 3.15
CA SER A 250 -6.08 -14.14 2.21
C SER A 250 -7.58 -14.32 1.90
N SER A 251 -8.07 -15.56 1.90
CA SER A 251 -9.49 -15.86 1.68
C SER A 251 -10.41 -15.30 2.78
N THR A 252 -9.87 -14.88 3.91
CA THR A 252 -10.65 -14.25 4.99
C THR A 252 -10.95 -12.78 4.70
N VAL A 253 -10.24 -12.14 3.78
CA VAL A 253 -10.48 -10.75 3.37
C VAL A 253 -11.48 -10.75 2.19
N PRO A 254 -12.72 -10.23 2.36
CA PRO A 254 -13.82 -10.46 1.42
C PRO A 254 -13.57 -9.99 -0.01
N ASN A 255 -12.82 -8.91 -0.20
CA ASN A 255 -12.49 -8.33 -1.51
C ASN A 255 -11.05 -8.61 -1.96
N CYS A 256 -10.37 -9.56 -1.34
CA CYS A 256 -9.07 -10.05 -1.77
C CYS A 256 -9.25 -11.27 -2.69
N VAL A 257 -8.99 -11.10 -3.97
CA VAL A 257 -9.02 -12.22 -4.94
C VAL A 257 -7.63 -12.84 -5.02
N SER A 258 -7.54 -14.12 -4.66
CA SER A 258 -6.27 -14.84 -4.53
C SER A 258 -6.06 -15.84 -5.66
N TYR A 259 -4.82 -15.90 -6.15
CA TYR A 259 -4.40 -16.79 -7.22
C TYR A 259 -3.09 -17.47 -6.88
N ASP A 260 -2.86 -18.65 -7.44
CA ASP A 260 -1.60 -19.39 -7.34
C ASP A 260 -1.15 -19.85 -8.75
N PRO A 261 -0.67 -18.89 -9.59
CA PRO A 261 -0.31 -19.20 -10.97
C PRO A 261 0.94 -20.07 -11.07
N THR A 262 0.88 -21.11 -11.89
CA THR A 262 2.00 -21.99 -12.21
C THR A 262 2.79 -21.50 -13.42
N PHE A 263 2.10 -20.92 -14.41
CA PHE A 263 2.69 -20.53 -15.69
C PHE A 263 2.65 -19.01 -15.90
N SER A 264 3.60 -18.52 -16.70
CA SER A 264 3.70 -17.08 -17.01
C SER A 264 2.47 -16.53 -17.72
N TYR A 265 1.80 -17.32 -18.55
CA TYR A 265 0.58 -16.89 -19.25
C TYR A 265 -0.60 -16.68 -18.30
N GLU A 266 -0.71 -17.51 -17.26
CA GLU A 266 -1.73 -17.32 -16.21
C GLU A 266 -1.51 -15.99 -15.49
N LEU A 267 -0.27 -15.71 -15.12
CA LEU A 267 0.08 -14.46 -14.46
C LEU A 267 -0.21 -13.24 -15.34
N ALA A 268 0.05 -13.32 -16.65
CA ALA A 268 -0.24 -12.25 -17.58
C ALA A 268 -1.75 -11.96 -17.68
N VAL A 269 -2.58 -13.02 -17.70
CA VAL A 269 -4.04 -12.89 -17.70
C VAL A 269 -4.54 -12.31 -16.38
N ILE A 270 -4.04 -12.80 -15.24
CA ILE A 270 -4.41 -12.31 -13.90
C ILE A 270 -4.07 -10.82 -13.76
N MET A 271 -2.88 -10.41 -14.17
CA MET A 271 -2.46 -9.01 -14.08
C MET A 271 -3.28 -8.10 -14.99
N GLN A 272 -3.53 -8.52 -16.23
CA GLN A 272 -4.35 -7.75 -17.16
C GLN A 272 -5.79 -7.63 -16.67
N ASP A 273 -6.40 -8.72 -16.19
CA ASP A 273 -7.76 -8.70 -15.65
C ASP A 273 -7.86 -7.84 -14.40
N GLY A 274 -6.91 -7.96 -13.47
CA GLY A 274 -6.87 -7.11 -12.28
C GLY A 274 -6.72 -5.62 -12.62
N LEU A 275 -5.87 -5.27 -13.56
CA LEU A 275 -5.75 -3.89 -14.05
C LEU A 275 -7.06 -3.39 -14.66
N ARG A 276 -7.70 -4.21 -15.49
CA ARG A 276 -9.00 -3.89 -16.11
C ARG A 276 -10.06 -3.62 -15.05
N ARG A 277 -10.24 -4.55 -14.12
CA ARG A 277 -11.28 -4.46 -13.09
C ARG A 277 -11.05 -3.27 -12.16
N MET A 278 -9.88 -3.17 -11.55
CA MET A 278 -9.60 -2.14 -10.54
C MET A 278 -9.44 -0.72 -11.11
N TYR A 279 -8.89 -0.55 -12.31
CA TYR A 279 -8.49 0.78 -12.80
C TYR A 279 -9.24 1.27 -14.03
N ARG A 280 -9.80 0.39 -14.86
CA ARG A 280 -10.68 0.76 -15.96
C ARG A 280 -12.14 0.73 -15.53
N GLU A 281 -12.59 -0.35 -14.89
CA GLU A 281 -13.95 -0.54 -14.44
C GLU A 281 -14.19 -0.02 -13.01
N GLN A 282 -13.11 0.24 -12.31
CA GLN A 282 -13.10 0.79 -10.96
C GLN A 282 -13.87 -0.07 -9.94
N GLU A 283 -13.73 -1.39 -10.06
CA GLU A 283 -14.21 -2.36 -9.07
C GLU A 283 -13.31 -2.38 -7.83
N ASP A 284 -13.89 -2.77 -6.70
CA ASP A 284 -13.20 -2.93 -5.41
C ASP A 284 -12.76 -4.38 -5.19
#